data_b9cc4f97f9dcddb5687c479f7f815ffa
#
_entry.id   b9cc4f97f9dcddb5687c479f7f815ffa
#
_cell.length_a   1.000
_cell.length_b   1.000
_cell.length_c   1.000
_cell.angle_alpha   90.00
_cell.angle_beta   90.00
_cell.angle_gamma   90.00
#
_symmetry.space_group_name_H-M   'P 1'
#
loop_
_entity.id
_entity.type
_entity.pdbx_description
1 polymer ?
#
loop_
_entity_poly.entity_id
_entity_poly.type
_entity_poly.pdbx_seq_one_letter_code
_entity_poly.pdbx_strand_id
1 'polypeptide(L)'
;MNRKQKKELCQRQSTRQLMGIVRVTPHGIVTDSGERVFFLIQPDNLSVLSPDVIRGRVRSLTMLLSTQPTLEILALDSRESFQRNKEYYLRRLEEETEPAVRELLERDMAHLDAIQFSSASSRKFVLVLPLDEKADADESALRQLEKAICDHGLRVRLAEEQDVKRLLAIYYRQDLTTEVFRDFDGEEYVHG
;
A
#
# COMPACT_ATOMS: atom_id res chain seq x y z
N MET A 1 27.52 -28.58 9.82
CA MET A 1 27.01 -27.20 9.82
C MET A 1 26.15 -27.00 11.06
N ASN A 2 26.47 -26.03 11.90
CA ASN A 2 25.79 -25.81 13.18
C ASN A 2 24.40 -25.17 12.90
N ARG A 3 23.39 -25.45 13.77
CA ARG A 3 22.00 -24.93 13.65
C ARG A 3 21.96 -23.40 13.45
N LYS A 4 22.91 -22.68 14.07
CA LYS A 4 23.09 -21.23 13.93
C LYS A 4 23.54 -20.84 12.52
N GLN A 5 24.49 -21.58 11.94
CA GLN A 5 24.98 -21.36 10.58
C GLN A 5 23.90 -21.69 9.51
N LYS A 6 23.06 -22.71 9.77
CA LYS A 6 21.94 -23.05 8.89
C LYS A 6 20.85 -21.95 8.91
N LYS A 7 20.57 -21.37 10.09
CA LYS A 7 19.63 -20.26 10.25
C LYS A 7 20.15 -18.97 9.57
N GLU A 8 21.44 -18.68 9.71
CA GLU A 8 22.09 -17.54 9.02
C GLU A 8 22.10 -17.72 7.49
N LEU A 9 22.33 -18.94 7.02
CA LEU A 9 22.32 -19.23 5.57
C LEU A 9 20.89 -19.08 4.98
N CYS A 10 19.87 -19.58 5.69
CA CYS A 10 18.49 -19.43 5.29
C CYS A 10 18.04 -17.95 5.32
N GLN A 11 18.48 -17.18 6.30
CA GLN A 11 18.22 -15.76 6.35
C GLN A 11 18.89 -15.03 5.18
N ARG A 12 20.13 -15.38 4.82
CA ARG A 12 20.87 -14.79 3.69
C ARG A 12 20.30 -15.15 2.32
N GLN A 13 19.49 -16.20 2.23
CA GLN A 13 18.84 -16.65 0.98
C GLN A 13 17.35 -16.28 0.94
N SER A 14 16.86 -15.50 1.91
CA SER A 14 15.46 -15.10 1.92
C SER A 14 15.17 -14.09 0.80
N THR A 15 13.98 -14.15 0.24
CA THR A 15 13.48 -13.20 -0.76
C THR A 15 13.57 -11.76 -0.26
N ARG A 16 13.38 -11.52 1.04
CA ARG A 16 13.56 -10.21 1.67
C ARG A 16 14.94 -9.63 1.45
N GLN A 17 15.97 -10.44 1.61
CA GLN A 17 17.35 -9.97 1.46
C GLN A 17 17.66 -9.64 0.01
N LEU A 18 17.09 -10.37 -0.94
CA LEU A 18 17.17 -10.02 -2.36
C LEU A 18 16.48 -8.69 -2.66
N MET A 19 15.44 -8.34 -1.90
CA MET A 19 14.70 -7.08 -2.01
C MET A 19 15.34 -5.93 -1.22
N GLY A 20 16.42 -6.19 -0.46
CA GLY A 20 17.04 -5.20 0.42
C GLY A 20 16.17 -4.83 1.64
N ILE A 21 15.15 -5.62 1.95
CA ILE A 21 14.25 -5.38 3.09
C ILE A 21 14.70 -6.25 4.26
N VAL A 22 15.14 -5.60 5.34
CA VAL A 22 15.51 -6.29 6.58
C VAL A 22 14.28 -6.73 7.35
N ARG A 23 13.32 -5.81 7.53
CA ARG A 23 12.04 -6.09 8.20
C ARG A 23 10.95 -5.11 7.77
N VAL A 24 9.69 -5.51 7.93
CA VAL A 24 8.53 -4.63 7.85
C VAL A 24 8.27 -4.05 9.25
N THR A 25 7.98 -2.76 9.33
CA THR A 25 7.57 -2.07 10.55
C THR A 25 6.08 -1.72 10.47
N PRO A 26 5.44 -1.32 11.57
CA PRO A 26 4.04 -0.91 11.54
C PRO A 26 3.73 0.19 10.52
N HIS A 27 4.71 1.04 10.22
CA HIS A 27 4.50 2.23 9.38
C HIS A 27 5.43 2.29 8.14
N GLY A 28 6.24 1.24 7.90
CA GLY A 28 7.19 1.26 6.80
C GLY A 28 8.06 0.02 6.72
N ILE A 29 9.30 0.21 6.29
CA ILE A 29 10.28 -0.87 6.13
C ILE A 29 11.64 -0.42 6.67
N VAL A 30 12.41 -1.37 7.18
CA VAL A 30 13.84 -1.20 7.44
C VAL A 30 14.60 -1.82 6.28
N THR A 31 15.51 -1.06 5.70
CA THR A 31 16.42 -1.47 4.64
C THR A 31 17.86 -1.42 5.14
N ASP A 32 18.80 -1.89 4.34
CA ASP A 32 20.24 -1.77 4.65
C ASP A 32 20.70 -0.30 4.75
N SER A 33 19.94 0.63 4.15
CA SER A 33 20.21 2.08 4.17
C SER A 33 19.41 2.85 5.22
N GLY A 34 18.73 2.18 6.15
CA GLY A 34 17.94 2.78 7.22
C GLY A 34 16.45 2.51 7.12
N GLU A 35 15.69 3.06 8.07
CA GLU A 35 14.25 2.93 8.12
C GLU A 35 13.58 3.93 7.17
N ARG A 36 12.48 3.48 6.53
CA ARG A 36 11.65 4.27 5.63
C ARG A 36 10.21 4.21 6.08
N VAL A 37 9.60 5.36 6.29
CA VAL A 37 8.21 5.49 6.72
C VAL A 37 7.35 5.92 5.54
N PHE A 38 6.14 5.37 5.49
CA PHE A 38 5.20 5.57 4.39
C PHE A 38 4.00 6.40 4.82
N PHE A 39 3.67 7.41 4.02
CA PHE A 39 2.44 8.18 4.15
C PHE A 39 1.62 8.04 2.88
N LEU A 40 0.41 7.55 3.01
CA LEU A 40 -0.52 7.38 1.89
C LEU A 40 -1.13 8.73 1.54
N ILE A 41 -0.99 9.17 0.30
CA ILE A 41 -1.63 10.38 -0.20
C ILE A 41 -3.08 10.07 -0.55
N GLN A 42 -3.99 10.91 -0.08
CA GLN A 42 -5.38 10.95 -0.52
C GLN A 42 -5.51 11.96 -1.66
N PRO A 43 -5.61 11.51 -2.93
CA PRO A 43 -5.66 12.43 -4.05
C PRO A 43 -6.96 13.23 -4.06
N ASP A 44 -6.86 14.51 -4.42
CA ASP A 44 -8.01 15.34 -4.72
C ASP A 44 -8.38 15.22 -6.21
N ASN A 45 -9.66 15.35 -6.52
CA ASN A 45 -10.09 15.49 -7.90
C ASN A 45 -9.77 16.91 -8.41
N LEU A 46 -8.67 17.04 -9.14
CA LEU A 46 -8.21 18.32 -9.66
C LEU A 46 -9.17 18.92 -10.69
N SER A 47 -10.03 18.13 -11.34
CA SER A 47 -10.96 18.60 -12.38
C SER A 47 -12.05 19.54 -11.84
N VAL A 48 -12.31 19.49 -10.53
CA VAL A 48 -13.32 20.32 -9.88
C VAL A 48 -12.72 21.53 -9.14
N LEU A 49 -11.39 21.67 -9.17
CA LEU A 49 -10.69 22.76 -8.47
C LEU A 49 -10.44 23.94 -9.39
N SER A 50 -10.52 25.16 -8.83
CA SER A 50 -10.14 26.36 -9.56
C SER A 50 -8.63 26.41 -9.82
N PRO A 51 -8.18 27.12 -10.89
CA PRO A 51 -6.74 27.26 -11.18
C PRO A 51 -5.94 27.86 -10.03
N ASP A 52 -6.54 28.75 -9.23
CA ASP A 52 -5.88 29.35 -8.07
C ASP A 52 -5.63 28.34 -6.95
N VAL A 53 -6.59 27.46 -6.70
CA VAL A 53 -6.44 26.37 -5.73
C VAL A 53 -5.34 25.40 -6.18
N ILE A 54 -5.32 25.05 -7.48
CA ILE A 54 -4.27 24.19 -8.05
C ILE A 54 -2.88 24.85 -7.87
N ARG A 55 -2.75 26.16 -8.20
CA ARG A 55 -1.49 26.89 -7.97
C ARG A 55 -1.08 26.91 -6.49
N GLY A 56 -2.04 27.05 -5.58
CA GLY A 56 -1.79 26.94 -4.14
C GLY A 56 -1.21 25.59 -3.76
N ARG A 57 -1.80 24.49 -4.27
CA ARG A 57 -1.31 23.12 -4.04
C ARG A 57 0.11 22.87 -4.54
N VAL A 58 0.41 23.39 -5.76
CA VAL A 58 1.78 23.29 -6.31
C VAL A 58 2.79 24.02 -5.44
N ARG A 59 2.46 25.23 -4.96
CA ARG A 59 3.33 25.98 -4.04
C ARG A 59 3.55 25.22 -2.72
N SER A 60 2.50 24.66 -2.15
CA SER A 60 2.57 23.88 -0.92
C SER A 60 3.47 22.65 -1.08
N LEU A 61 3.32 21.91 -2.18
CA LEU A 61 4.21 20.80 -2.50
C LEU A 61 5.66 21.26 -2.67
N THR A 62 5.90 22.38 -3.35
CA THR A 62 7.24 22.93 -3.50
C THR A 62 7.86 23.28 -2.14
N MET A 63 7.08 23.87 -1.23
CA MET A 63 7.56 24.17 0.12
C MET A 63 7.89 22.90 0.91
N LEU A 64 7.03 21.88 0.84
CA LEU A 64 7.28 20.60 1.47
C LEU A 64 8.59 19.97 0.97
N LEU A 65 8.79 19.92 -0.34
CA LEU A 65 10.02 19.38 -0.95
C LEU A 65 11.27 20.18 -0.58
N SER A 66 11.12 21.49 -0.35
CA SER A 66 12.22 22.34 0.11
C SER A 66 12.59 22.09 1.58
N THR A 67 11.62 21.72 2.41
CA THR A 67 11.84 21.42 3.84
C THR A 67 12.25 19.97 4.08
N GLN A 68 11.88 19.07 3.17
CA GLN A 68 12.15 17.63 3.24
C GLN A 68 12.85 17.16 1.94
N PRO A 69 14.13 17.47 1.76
CA PRO A 69 14.83 17.20 0.49
C PRO A 69 15.03 15.70 0.21
N THR A 70 14.91 14.85 1.23
CA THR A 70 15.02 13.38 1.13
C THR A 70 13.69 12.69 0.90
N LEU A 71 12.59 13.47 0.76
CA LEU A 71 11.27 12.94 0.49
C LEU A 71 11.24 12.27 -0.89
N GLU A 72 10.79 11.04 -0.94
CA GLU A 72 10.53 10.31 -2.17
C GLU A 72 9.00 10.23 -2.42
N ILE A 73 8.60 10.31 -3.68
CA ILE A 73 7.20 10.12 -4.09
C ILE A 73 7.11 8.84 -4.91
N LEU A 74 6.33 7.90 -4.43
CA LEU A 74 6.11 6.63 -5.10
C LEU A 74 4.70 6.63 -5.70
N ALA A 75 4.59 6.37 -7.00
CA ALA A 75 3.34 6.18 -7.71
C ALA A 75 3.21 4.70 -8.10
N LEU A 76 2.23 4.01 -7.55
CA LEU A 76 1.98 2.60 -7.78
C LEU A 76 0.68 2.40 -8.52
N ASP A 77 0.74 1.74 -9.67
CA ASP A 77 -0.44 1.27 -10.39
C ASP A 77 -0.80 -0.13 -9.88
N SER A 78 -2.03 -0.28 -9.41
CA SER A 78 -2.58 -1.57 -9.00
C SER A 78 -3.82 -1.88 -9.79
N ARG A 79 -4.06 -3.15 -10.06
CA ARG A 79 -5.35 -3.60 -10.57
C ARG A 79 -6.32 -3.75 -9.42
N GLU A 80 -7.50 -3.18 -9.54
CA GLU A 80 -8.56 -3.44 -8.57
C GLU A 80 -9.03 -4.88 -8.71
N SER A 81 -9.08 -5.60 -7.59
CA SER A 81 -9.66 -6.92 -7.54
C SER A 81 -11.07 -6.82 -6.98
N PHE A 82 -12.05 -7.23 -7.75
CA PHE A 82 -13.44 -7.36 -7.30
C PHE A 82 -13.74 -8.73 -6.68
N GLN A 83 -12.72 -9.48 -6.27
CA GLN A 83 -12.87 -10.83 -5.75
C GLN A 83 -13.85 -10.92 -4.58
N ARG A 84 -13.81 -9.99 -3.62
CA ARG A 84 -14.75 -9.94 -2.51
C ARG A 84 -16.18 -9.70 -2.96
N ASN A 85 -16.37 -8.85 -3.97
CA ASN A 85 -17.68 -8.60 -4.54
C ASN A 85 -18.20 -9.86 -5.22
N LYS A 86 -17.36 -10.56 -5.98
CA LYS A 86 -17.73 -11.83 -6.61
C LYS A 86 -18.08 -12.91 -5.59
N GLU A 87 -17.31 -13.04 -4.52
CA GLU A 87 -17.61 -13.98 -3.42
C GLU A 87 -18.94 -13.65 -2.72
N TYR A 88 -19.28 -12.36 -2.61
CA TYR A 88 -20.59 -11.94 -2.10
C TYR A 88 -21.70 -12.35 -3.07
N TYR A 89 -21.57 -12.08 -4.37
CA TYR A 89 -22.57 -12.46 -5.37
C TYR A 89 -22.74 -13.98 -5.47
N LEU A 90 -21.64 -14.76 -5.40
CA LEU A 90 -21.70 -16.22 -5.40
C LEU A 90 -22.49 -16.75 -4.20
N ARG A 91 -22.23 -16.24 -3.00
CA ARG A 91 -23.01 -16.64 -1.81
C ARG A 91 -24.48 -16.27 -1.95
N ARG A 92 -24.79 -15.08 -2.50
CA ARG A 92 -26.18 -14.70 -2.75
C ARG A 92 -26.84 -15.59 -3.79
N LEU A 93 -26.14 -16.01 -4.83
CA LEU A 93 -26.63 -16.94 -5.84
C LEU A 93 -26.96 -18.33 -5.26
N GLU A 94 -26.20 -18.81 -4.27
CA GLU A 94 -26.47 -20.06 -3.59
C GLU A 94 -27.78 -20.00 -2.77
N GLU A 95 -28.05 -18.86 -2.15
CA GLU A 95 -29.22 -18.64 -1.29
C GLU A 95 -30.49 -18.24 -2.08
N GLU A 96 -30.34 -17.68 -3.29
CA GLU A 96 -31.43 -17.10 -4.06
C GLU A 96 -32.19 -18.16 -4.85
N THR A 97 -33.52 -18.12 -4.75
CA THR A 97 -34.41 -19.07 -5.41
C THR A 97 -35.18 -18.43 -6.58
N GLU A 98 -35.29 -17.11 -6.62
CA GLU A 98 -36.03 -16.39 -7.66
C GLU A 98 -35.21 -16.31 -8.96
N PRO A 99 -35.69 -16.88 -10.09
CA PRO A 99 -34.92 -16.94 -11.33
C PRO A 99 -34.49 -15.56 -11.86
N ALA A 100 -35.37 -14.55 -11.75
CA ALA A 100 -35.11 -13.20 -12.25
C ALA A 100 -33.97 -12.51 -11.44
N VAL A 101 -33.94 -12.75 -10.14
CA VAL A 101 -32.87 -12.22 -9.26
C VAL A 101 -31.57 -12.94 -9.53
N ARG A 102 -31.57 -14.24 -9.75
CA ARG A 102 -30.39 -15.01 -10.13
C ARG A 102 -29.75 -14.49 -11.42
N GLU A 103 -30.56 -14.27 -12.45
CA GLU A 103 -30.10 -13.71 -13.73
C GLU A 103 -29.44 -12.32 -13.53
N LEU A 104 -30.03 -11.48 -12.67
CA LEU A 104 -29.45 -10.17 -12.34
C LEU A 104 -28.08 -10.29 -11.67
N LEU A 105 -27.96 -11.16 -10.67
CA LEU A 105 -26.68 -11.41 -9.95
C LEU A 105 -25.59 -11.94 -10.89
N GLU A 106 -25.95 -12.86 -11.81
CA GLU A 106 -25.02 -13.37 -12.83
C GLU A 106 -24.56 -12.28 -13.81
N ARG A 107 -25.47 -11.39 -14.21
CA ARG A 107 -25.17 -10.24 -15.06
C ARG A 107 -24.24 -9.24 -14.36
N ASP A 108 -24.48 -8.98 -13.07
CA ASP A 108 -23.64 -8.09 -12.28
C ASP A 108 -22.22 -8.66 -12.11
N MET A 109 -22.09 -9.99 -11.88
CA MET A 109 -20.77 -10.64 -11.84
C MET A 109 -20.03 -10.52 -13.18
N ALA A 110 -20.72 -10.77 -14.30
CA ALA A 110 -20.13 -10.61 -15.62
C ALA A 110 -19.69 -9.16 -15.89
N HIS A 111 -20.46 -8.19 -15.41
CA HIS A 111 -20.08 -6.77 -15.49
C HIS A 111 -18.84 -6.44 -14.67
N LEU A 112 -18.70 -6.98 -13.47
CA LEU A 112 -17.47 -6.83 -12.68
C LEU A 112 -16.25 -7.41 -13.40
N ASP A 113 -16.40 -8.55 -14.07
CA ASP A 113 -15.32 -9.12 -14.89
C ASP A 113 -14.95 -8.19 -16.04
N ALA A 114 -15.93 -7.65 -16.75
CA ALA A 114 -15.71 -6.73 -17.86
C ALA A 114 -14.98 -5.44 -17.40
N ILE A 115 -15.35 -4.88 -16.25
CA ILE A 115 -14.69 -3.71 -15.67
C ILE A 115 -13.24 -4.06 -15.27
N GLN A 116 -13.02 -5.22 -14.64
CA GLN A 116 -11.69 -5.66 -14.23
C GLN A 116 -10.74 -5.79 -15.43
N PHE A 117 -11.23 -6.22 -16.56
CA PHE A 117 -10.43 -6.32 -17.79
C PHE A 117 -10.17 -4.98 -18.48
N SER A 118 -11.09 -4.01 -18.37
CA SER A 118 -11.07 -2.82 -19.21
C SER A 118 -10.43 -1.59 -18.59
N SER A 119 -10.43 -1.42 -17.26
CA SER A 119 -10.12 -0.11 -16.69
C SER A 119 -9.63 -0.07 -15.24
N ALA A 120 -9.46 -1.19 -14.59
CA ALA A 120 -9.22 -1.19 -13.15
C ALA A 120 -7.75 -0.98 -12.77
N SER A 121 -7.10 0.07 -13.29
CA SER A 121 -5.86 0.55 -12.67
C SER A 121 -6.20 1.61 -11.63
N SER A 122 -6.00 1.29 -10.37
CA SER A 122 -6.05 2.24 -9.27
C SER A 122 -4.63 2.73 -8.99
N ARG A 123 -4.40 4.02 -9.16
CA ARG A 123 -3.09 4.63 -8.86
C ARG A 123 -3.05 5.08 -7.40
N LYS A 124 -2.08 4.57 -6.66
CA LYS A 124 -1.79 4.99 -5.28
C LYS A 124 -0.54 5.83 -5.26
N PHE A 125 -0.59 6.92 -4.52
CA PHE A 125 0.55 7.78 -4.29
C PHE A 125 0.98 7.67 -2.84
N VAL A 126 2.28 7.52 -2.61
CA VAL A 126 2.87 7.36 -1.29
C VAL A 126 4.05 8.30 -1.17
N LEU A 127 4.12 9.01 -0.05
CA LEU A 127 5.34 9.69 0.36
C LEU A 127 6.18 8.72 1.18
N VAL A 128 7.45 8.63 0.86
CA VAL A 128 8.43 7.82 1.58
C VAL A 128 9.47 8.74 2.16
N LEU A 129 9.62 8.68 3.49
CA LEU A 129 10.62 9.47 4.20
C LEU A 129 11.61 8.55 4.88
N PRO A 130 12.92 8.75 4.65
CA PRO A 130 13.94 8.10 5.46
C PRO A 130 13.90 8.69 6.86
N LEU A 131 14.01 7.82 7.87
CA LEU A 131 14.23 8.22 9.23
C LEU A 131 15.73 8.15 9.53
N ASP A 132 16.24 9.15 10.22
CA ASP A 132 17.62 9.12 10.73
C ASP A 132 17.73 8.02 11.79
N GLU A 133 18.82 7.25 11.78
CA GLU A 133 19.09 6.15 12.73
C GLU A 133 19.01 6.57 14.22
N LYS A 134 19.05 7.87 14.49
CA LYS A 134 18.98 8.46 15.84
C LYS A 134 17.60 8.92 16.25
N ALA A 135 16.66 9.00 15.33
CA ALA A 135 15.27 9.31 15.65
C ALA A 135 14.60 7.99 16.04
N ASP A 136 14.44 7.75 17.33
CA ASP A 136 13.45 6.76 17.76
C ASP A 136 12.15 7.09 17.04
N ALA A 137 11.70 6.17 16.20
CA ALA A 137 10.45 6.30 15.45
C ALA A 137 9.25 6.17 16.41
N ASP A 138 9.19 7.06 17.41
CA ASP A 138 8.04 7.16 18.30
C ASP A 138 6.82 7.53 17.44
N GLU A 139 5.74 6.82 17.63
CA GLU A 139 4.48 7.05 16.92
C GLU A 139 4.04 8.52 17.04
N SER A 140 4.33 9.16 18.16
CA SER A 140 4.06 10.58 18.40
C SER A 140 4.81 11.48 17.40
N ALA A 141 6.09 11.21 17.14
CA ALA A 141 6.89 11.96 16.17
C ALA A 141 6.38 11.75 14.73
N LEU A 142 5.98 10.53 14.40
CA LEU A 142 5.39 10.22 13.08
C LEU A 142 4.04 10.93 12.88
N ARG A 143 3.20 11.01 13.90
CA ARG A 143 1.94 11.76 13.87
C ARG A 143 2.17 13.27 13.75
N GLN A 144 3.19 13.80 14.39
CA GLN A 144 3.58 15.21 14.22
C GLN A 144 4.04 15.49 12.77
N LEU A 145 4.80 14.57 12.18
CA LEU A 145 5.23 14.66 10.78
C LEU A 145 4.05 14.58 9.82
N GLU A 146 3.11 13.65 10.04
CA GLU A 146 1.84 13.57 9.31
C GLU A 146 1.11 14.92 9.32
N LYS A 147 0.97 15.50 10.51
CA LYS A 147 0.32 16.81 10.69
C LYS A 147 1.08 17.90 9.94
N ALA A 148 2.40 17.95 10.05
CA ALA A 148 3.21 18.94 9.34
C ALA A 148 3.04 18.84 7.81
N ILE A 149 2.98 17.63 7.27
CA ILE A 149 2.72 17.40 5.84
C ILE A 149 1.31 17.88 5.47
N CYS A 150 0.31 17.61 6.33
CA CYS A 150 -1.06 18.06 6.12
C CYS A 150 -1.18 19.58 6.17
N ASP A 151 -0.44 20.24 7.07
CA ASP A 151 -0.40 21.71 7.17
C ASP A 151 0.17 22.37 5.90
N HIS A 152 1.01 21.65 5.14
CA HIS A 152 1.43 22.03 3.80
C HIS A 152 0.37 21.77 2.70
N GLY A 153 -0.85 21.37 3.07
CA GLY A 153 -1.98 21.22 2.16
C GLY A 153 -2.03 19.89 1.39
N LEU A 154 -1.20 18.92 1.71
CA LEU A 154 -1.33 17.56 1.22
C LEU A 154 -2.14 16.73 2.21
N ARG A 155 -3.19 16.07 1.74
CA ARG A 155 -3.93 15.11 2.57
C ARG A 155 -3.20 13.78 2.57
N VAL A 156 -2.56 13.46 3.67
CA VAL A 156 -1.86 12.20 3.87
C VAL A 156 -2.36 11.51 5.11
N ARG A 157 -2.11 10.22 5.21
CA ARG A 157 -2.21 9.47 6.45
C ARG A 157 -0.98 8.56 6.61
N LEU A 158 -0.56 8.36 7.82
CA LEU A 158 0.48 7.41 8.17
C LEU A 158 0.02 5.99 7.74
N ALA A 159 0.88 5.24 7.10
CA ALA A 159 0.59 3.88 6.70
C ALA A 159 0.45 2.98 7.93
N GLU A 160 -0.45 2.01 7.86
CA GLU A 160 -0.54 0.91 8.80
C GLU A 160 0.19 -0.31 8.25
N GLU A 161 0.48 -1.29 9.08
CA GLU A 161 1.23 -2.49 8.67
C GLU A 161 0.60 -3.20 7.46
N GLN A 162 -0.74 -3.30 7.43
CA GLN A 162 -1.46 -3.86 6.30
C GLN A 162 -1.33 -3.03 5.02
N ASP A 163 -1.21 -1.71 5.16
CA ASP A 163 -0.94 -0.84 4.01
C ASP A 163 0.46 -1.08 3.47
N VAL A 164 1.45 -1.19 4.36
CA VAL A 164 2.85 -1.47 3.97
C VAL A 164 2.94 -2.80 3.23
N LYS A 165 2.36 -3.86 3.78
CA LYS A 165 2.31 -5.18 3.15
C LYS A 165 1.64 -5.12 1.78
N ARG A 166 0.52 -4.40 1.67
CA ARG A 166 -0.20 -4.20 0.41
C ARG A 166 0.60 -3.40 -0.62
N LEU A 167 1.27 -2.33 -0.20
CA LEU A 167 2.13 -1.53 -1.07
C LEU A 167 3.28 -2.36 -1.64
N LEU A 168 3.93 -3.17 -0.81
CA LEU A 168 4.97 -4.10 -1.25
C LEU A 168 4.43 -5.14 -2.23
N ALA A 169 3.24 -5.71 -1.96
CA ALA A 169 2.61 -6.66 -2.86
C ALA A 169 2.29 -6.04 -4.22
N ILE A 170 1.77 -4.80 -4.25
CA ILE A 170 1.53 -4.06 -5.50
C ILE A 170 2.85 -3.78 -6.23
N TYR A 171 3.87 -3.34 -5.51
CA TYR A 171 5.17 -3.01 -6.08
C TYR A 171 5.82 -4.22 -6.78
N TYR A 172 5.71 -5.41 -6.18
CA TYR A 172 6.34 -6.62 -6.72
C TYR A 172 5.44 -7.46 -7.63
N ARG A 173 4.11 -7.43 -7.46
CA ARG A 173 3.16 -8.30 -8.17
C ARG A 173 2.09 -7.58 -9.00
N GLN A 174 1.88 -6.30 -8.80
CA GLN A 174 0.87 -5.45 -9.48
C GLN A 174 -0.60 -5.85 -9.29
N ASP A 175 -0.95 -6.95 -8.60
CA ASP A 175 -2.27 -7.57 -8.69
C ASP A 175 -3.11 -7.55 -7.40
N LEU A 176 -2.62 -6.99 -6.27
CA LEU A 176 -3.22 -7.28 -4.97
C LEU A 176 -3.72 -6.04 -4.24
N THR A 177 -4.96 -5.60 -4.52
CA THR A 177 -5.57 -4.46 -3.81
C THR A 177 -6.41 -4.84 -2.60
N THR A 178 -6.93 -6.06 -2.53
CA THR A 178 -7.94 -6.46 -1.53
C THR A 178 -7.52 -7.59 -0.60
N GLU A 179 -6.34 -8.18 -0.77
CA GLU A 179 -5.86 -9.23 0.11
C GLU A 179 -5.53 -8.68 1.51
N VAL A 180 -5.92 -9.44 2.52
CA VAL A 180 -5.47 -9.25 3.91
C VAL A 180 -4.28 -10.17 4.11
N PHE A 181 -3.13 -9.60 4.39
CA PHE A 181 -1.91 -10.36 4.59
C PHE A 181 -1.87 -10.87 6.02
N ARG A 182 -1.58 -12.17 6.16
CA ARG A 182 -1.39 -12.78 7.48
C ARG A 182 -0.16 -12.18 8.16
N ASP A 183 -0.22 -12.09 9.47
CA ASP A 183 0.92 -11.65 10.26
C ASP A 183 1.83 -12.85 10.56
N PHE A 184 2.63 -13.21 9.59
CA PHE A 184 3.69 -14.21 9.76
C PHE A 184 4.92 -13.81 8.96
N ASP A 185 6.07 -14.13 9.49
CA ASP A 185 7.36 -13.73 8.98
C ASP A 185 7.93 -14.69 7.91
N GLY A 186 7.08 -15.42 7.22
CA GLY A 186 7.46 -16.39 6.21
C GLY A 186 8.03 -17.71 6.80
N GLU A 187 7.98 -17.89 8.10
CA GLU A 187 8.48 -19.10 8.77
C GLU A 187 7.74 -20.38 8.32
N GLU A 188 6.49 -20.24 7.89
CA GLU A 188 5.66 -21.32 7.38
C GLU A 188 6.24 -21.98 6.11
N TYR A 189 7.08 -21.28 5.36
CA TYR A 189 7.72 -21.76 4.14
C TYR A 189 9.17 -22.26 4.33
N VAL A 190 9.68 -22.23 5.54
CA VAL A 190 11.07 -22.62 5.85
C VAL A 190 11.18 -24.09 6.27
N HIS A 191 10.08 -24.83 6.23
CA HIS A 191 10.06 -26.26 6.53
C HIS A 191 10.40 -27.07 5.28
N GLY A 192 11.70 -27.23 5.09
CA GLY A 192 12.33 -28.17 4.18
C GLY A 192 13.51 -28.85 4.86
#